data_3615974aaf0e9f63409c8a4a053801b7
#
_entry.id   3615974aaf0e9f63409c8a4a053801b7
#
_cell.length_a   1.000
_cell.length_b   1.000
_cell.length_c   1.000
_cell.angle_alpha   90.00
_cell.angle_beta   90.00
_cell.angle_gamma   90.00
#
_symmetry.space_group_name_H-M   'P 1'
#
loop_
_entity.id
_entity.type
_entity.pdbx_description
1 polymer ?
#
loop_
_entity_poly.entity_id
_entity_poly.type
_entity_poly.pdbx_seq_one_letter_code
_entity_poly.pdbx_strand_id
1 'polypeptide(L)'
;MKFNAVHAIGGKEYGPQAAVLQLEDMLGIKIDHYVKVDFNALVEIVDAVGGVEVDVPRDMKWDMSDTGDIKIDLKKGLQTLDGNKALQLVRFRKGYANGDVGRIQVQQMFLKALATKVLSTESIVKNLGDYIKVMYKYVDTDVSLSDALKYANYITKIDMSKMTMETLPGVGQYISGVSYFIHDPAETTEVVDRLFYNVAPVGKTDSDSSNSKDLTIEVSNGGTVAGLAARFTELLKNEGY
;
A
#
# COMPACT_ATOMS: atom_id res chain seq x y z
N MET A 1 3.93 0.44 18.90
CA MET A 1 2.48 0.48 18.62
C MET A 1 2.24 -0.11 17.24
N LYS A 2 1.09 -0.72 16.94
CA LYS A 2 0.78 -1.19 15.58
C LYS A 2 0.40 -0.01 14.69
N PHE A 3 0.86 0.01 13.45
CA PHE A 3 0.49 1.04 12.46
C PHE A 3 -1.04 1.17 12.30
N ASN A 4 -1.75 0.05 12.19
CA ASN A 4 -3.21 0.07 12.05
C ASN A 4 -3.96 0.62 13.28
N ALA A 5 -3.31 0.77 14.44
CA ALA A 5 -3.89 1.42 15.62
C ALA A 5 -3.73 2.94 15.60
N VAL A 6 -2.79 3.48 14.83
CA VAL A 6 -2.52 4.93 14.76
C VAL A 6 -3.74 5.69 14.31
N HIS A 7 -4.37 5.25 13.21
CA HIS A 7 -5.61 5.83 12.71
C HIS A 7 -6.76 5.76 13.74
N ALA A 8 -6.90 4.62 14.44
CA ALA A 8 -7.95 4.44 15.43
C ALA A 8 -7.75 5.34 16.66
N ILE A 9 -6.51 5.55 17.09
CA ILE A 9 -6.16 6.43 18.22
C ILE A 9 -6.39 7.90 17.86
N GLY A 10 -6.07 8.31 16.63
CA GLY A 10 -6.34 9.67 16.13
C GLY A 10 -7.83 9.97 15.93
N GLY A 11 -8.67 8.95 15.96
CA GLY A 11 -10.12 9.07 15.80
C GLY A 11 -10.53 9.55 14.40
N LYS A 12 -11.76 10.07 14.31
CA LYS A 12 -12.30 10.52 13.02
C LYS A 12 -11.60 11.77 12.48
N GLU A 13 -11.20 12.64 13.38
CA GLU A 13 -10.66 13.96 13.02
C GLU A 13 -9.18 13.93 12.64
N TYR A 14 -8.35 13.22 13.43
CA TYR A 14 -6.90 13.22 13.25
C TYR A 14 -6.33 11.89 12.77
N GLY A 15 -7.17 10.87 12.65
CA GLY A 15 -6.73 9.51 12.29
C GLY A 15 -6.03 9.42 10.95
N PRO A 16 -6.57 10.00 9.86
CA PRO A 16 -5.89 9.98 8.56
C PRO A 16 -4.54 10.68 8.60
N GLN A 17 -4.47 11.90 9.17
CA GLN A 17 -3.23 12.67 9.28
C GLN A 17 -2.18 11.94 10.14
N ALA A 18 -2.60 11.32 11.24
CA ALA A 18 -1.69 10.53 12.08
C ALA A 18 -1.13 9.32 11.31
N ALA A 19 -1.94 8.68 10.49
CA ALA A 19 -1.48 7.59 9.63
C ALA A 19 -0.49 8.07 8.55
N VAL A 20 -0.75 9.23 7.93
CA VAL A 20 0.16 9.86 6.97
C VAL A 20 1.51 10.14 7.62
N LEU A 21 1.54 10.84 8.76
CA LEU A 21 2.78 11.17 9.46
C LEU A 21 3.58 9.91 9.84
N GLN A 22 2.91 8.86 10.28
CA GLN A 22 3.57 7.61 10.61
C GLN A 22 4.14 6.89 9.39
N LEU A 23 3.47 6.99 8.23
CA LEU A 23 4.00 6.46 6.96
C LEU A 23 5.19 7.27 6.47
N GLU A 24 5.11 8.61 6.53
CA GLU A 24 6.22 9.48 6.18
C GLU A 24 7.47 9.17 7.01
N ASP A 25 7.31 9.00 8.33
CA ASP A 25 8.39 8.63 9.25
C ASP A 25 8.98 7.24 8.92
N MET A 26 8.12 6.27 8.64
CA MET A 26 8.52 4.90 8.37
C MET A 26 9.19 4.73 7.01
N LEU A 27 8.72 5.45 5.98
CA LEU A 27 9.17 5.30 4.60
C LEU A 27 10.19 6.35 4.17
N GLY A 28 10.39 7.42 4.93
CA GLY A 28 11.29 8.51 4.59
C GLY A 28 10.84 9.31 3.36
N ILE A 29 9.56 9.28 3.01
CA ILE A 29 8.97 10.01 1.86
C ILE A 29 8.02 11.09 2.34
N LYS A 30 7.70 12.03 1.45
CA LYS A 30 6.62 13.00 1.65
C LYS A 30 5.33 12.47 1.03
N ILE A 31 4.22 12.60 1.75
CA ILE A 31 2.89 12.24 1.28
C ILE A 31 2.07 13.51 1.13
N ASP A 32 1.69 13.84 -0.10
CA ASP A 32 0.99 15.10 -0.39
C ASP A 32 -0.48 15.02 -0.01
N HIS A 33 -1.12 13.87 -0.23
CA HIS A 33 -2.55 13.70 -0.03
C HIS A 33 -2.91 12.30 0.44
N TYR A 34 -4.08 12.16 1.05
CA TYR A 34 -4.66 10.87 1.38
C TYR A 34 -6.06 10.69 0.80
N VAL A 35 -6.42 9.44 0.55
CA VAL A 35 -7.80 9.03 0.25
C VAL A 35 -8.14 7.85 1.14
N LYS A 36 -9.14 8.03 1.98
CA LYS A 36 -9.67 6.98 2.84
C LYS A 36 -10.98 6.45 2.29
N VAL A 37 -11.04 5.16 2.10
CA VAL A 37 -12.21 4.44 1.58
C VAL A 37 -12.68 3.46 2.66
N ASP A 38 -13.90 3.62 3.12
CA ASP A 38 -14.53 2.63 4.00
C ASP A 38 -15.24 1.52 3.20
N PHE A 39 -15.82 0.57 3.88
CA PHE A 39 -16.49 -0.56 3.23
C PHE A 39 -17.73 -0.16 2.42
N ASN A 40 -18.46 0.85 2.86
CA ASN A 40 -19.62 1.35 2.12
C ASN A 40 -19.16 2.08 0.86
N ALA A 41 -18.14 2.92 0.98
CA ALA A 41 -17.51 3.59 -0.15
C ALA A 41 -17.01 2.58 -1.20
N LEU A 42 -16.37 1.48 -0.76
CA LEU A 42 -15.93 0.43 -1.68
C LEU A 42 -17.10 -0.16 -2.48
N VAL A 43 -18.20 -0.48 -1.81
CA VAL A 43 -19.42 -1.02 -2.45
C VAL A 43 -19.94 -0.05 -3.51
N GLU A 44 -20.14 1.22 -3.13
CA GLU A 44 -20.65 2.27 -4.01
C GLU A 44 -19.74 2.55 -5.21
N ILE A 45 -18.41 2.56 -4.99
CA ILE A 45 -17.43 2.76 -6.07
C ILE A 45 -17.52 1.63 -7.09
N VAL A 46 -17.57 0.38 -6.62
CA VAL A 46 -17.62 -0.79 -7.50
C VAL A 46 -18.94 -0.83 -8.29
N ASP A 47 -20.06 -0.54 -7.64
CA ASP A 47 -21.36 -0.52 -8.29
C ASP A 47 -21.46 0.63 -9.30
N ALA A 48 -20.90 1.81 -8.99
CA ALA A 48 -20.86 2.96 -9.90
C ALA A 48 -20.11 2.67 -11.22
N VAL A 49 -19.08 1.82 -11.19
CA VAL A 49 -18.34 1.42 -12.41
C VAL A 49 -18.95 0.19 -13.11
N GLY A 50 -20.08 -0.31 -12.62
CA GLY A 50 -20.78 -1.46 -13.20
C GLY A 50 -20.16 -2.81 -12.87
N GLY A 51 -19.48 -2.90 -11.72
CA GLY A 51 -18.79 -4.11 -11.27
C GLY A 51 -17.38 -4.26 -11.85
N VAL A 52 -16.61 -5.17 -11.24
CA VAL A 52 -15.22 -5.44 -11.61
C VAL A 52 -15.04 -6.92 -11.90
N GLU A 53 -14.46 -7.23 -13.06
CA GLU A 53 -14.12 -8.61 -13.42
C GLU A 53 -12.85 -9.05 -12.71
N VAL A 54 -12.94 -10.16 -11.99
CA VAL A 54 -11.86 -10.70 -11.17
C VAL A 54 -11.82 -12.23 -11.30
N ASP A 55 -10.64 -12.79 -11.44
CA ASP A 55 -10.45 -14.23 -11.28
C ASP A 55 -10.26 -14.56 -9.79
N VAL A 56 -11.34 -15.00 -9.16
CA VAL A 56 -11.35 -15.37 -7.74
C VAL A 56 -10.47 -16.61 -7.53
N PRO A 57 -9.37 -16.54 -6.76
CA PRO A 57 -8.34 -17.58 -6.77
C PRO A 57 -8.77 -18.89 -6.14
N ARG A 58 -9.84 -18.88 -5.33
CA ARG A 58 -10.34 -20.05 -4.60
C ARG A 58 -11.79 -19.86 -4.17
N ASP A 59 -12.45 -20.95 -3.79
CA ASP A 59 -13.72 -20.85 -3.09
C ASP A 59 -13.52 -20.15 -1.74
N MET A 60 -14.33 -19.12 -1.46
CA MET A 60 -14.31 -18.34 -0.24
C MET A 60 -15.67 -18.49 0.44
N LYS A 61 -15.66 -19.18 1.58
CA LYS A 61 -16.88 -19.39 2.36
C LYS A 61 -16.62 -19.09 3.82
N TRP A 62 -17.39 -18.17 4.36
CA TRP A 62 -17.30 -17.77 5.74
C TRP A 62 -18.59 -17.10 6.19
N ASP A 63 -19.16 -17.57 7.26
CA ASP A 63 -20.36 -17.00 7.84
C ASP A 63 -20.02 -16.40 9.20
N MET A 64 -20.17 -15.09 9.33
CA MET A 64 -20.04 -14.34 10.58
C MET A 64 -21.31 -13.51 10.84
N SER A 65 -22.42 -13.87 10.23
CA SER A 65 -23.70 -13.15 10.39
C SER A 65 -24.17 -13.10 11.83
N ASP A 66 -23.84 -14.11 12.65
CA ASP A 66 -24.14 -14.18 14.08
C ASP A 66 -23.53 -13.05 14.90
N THR A 67 -22.42 -12.48 14.41
CA THR A 67 -21.72 -11.35 15.05
C THR A 67 -22.04 -9.99 14.43
N GLY A 68 -23.04 -9.94 13.52
CA GLY A 68 -23.38 -8.74 12.76
C GLY A 68 -22.39 -8.40 11.64
N ASP A 69 -21.53 -9.32 11.29
CA ASP A 69 -20.56 -9.18 10.21
C ASP A 69 -21.07 -9.79 8.89
N ILE A 70 -20.26 -9.73 7.85
CA ILE A 70 -20.62 -10.14 6.50
C ILE A 70 -20.60 -11.68 6.34
N LYS A 71 -21.54 -12.20 5.57
CA LYS A 71 -21.48 -13.56 5.04
C LYS A 71 -20.71 -13.54 3.73
N ILE A 72 -19.70 -14.40 3.63
CA ILE A 72 -18.85 -14.56 2.44
C ILE A 72 -19.21 -15.90 1.77
N ASP A 73 -19.58 -15.83 0.49
CA ASP A 73 -19.82 -17.00 -0.36
C ASP A 73 -19.48 -16.67 -1.81
N LEU A 74 -18.18 -16.79 -2.15
CA LEU A 74 -17.68 -16.57 -3.48
C LEU A 74 -17.09 -17.87 -4.03
N LYS A 75 -17.40 -18.18 -5.28
CA LYS A 75 -16.82 -19.31 -6.00
C LYS A 75 -15.51 -18.92 -6.66
N LYS A 76 -14.61 -19.90 -6.80
CA LYS A 76 -13.40 -19.77 -7.60
C LYS A 76 -13.74 -19.51 -9.07
N GLY A 77 -12.91 -18.70 -9.75
CA GLY A 77 -12.94 -18.47 -11.18
C GLY A 77 -13.28 -17.06 -11.57
N LEU A 78 -13.22 -16.82 -12.87
CA LEU A 78 -13.47 -15.51 -13.47
C LEU A 78 -14.95 -15.13 -13.33
N GLN A 79 -15.21 -13.97 -12.74
CA GLN A 79 -16.57 -13.46 -12.52
C GLN A 79 -16.57 -11.95 -12.34
N THR A 80 -17.69 -11.32 -12.70
CA THR A 80 -17.91 -9.90 -12.40
C THR A 80 -18.44 -9.76 -10.98
N LEU A 81 -17.72 -9.03 -10.15
CA LEU A 81 -18.10 -8.74 -8.77
C LEU A 81 -18.81 -7.39 -8.71
N ASP A 82 -20.03 -7.38 -8.18
CA ASP A 82 -20.69 -6.17 -7.70
C ASP A 82 -20.02 -5.69 -6.40
N GLY A 83 -20.46 -4.55 -5.85
CA GLY A 83 -19.88 -3.98 -4.65
C GLY A 83 -19.89 -4.91 -3.45
N ASN A 84 -20.98 -5.65 -3.25
CA ASN A 84 -21.12 -6.58 -2.13
C ASN A 84 -20.17 -7.79 -2.29
N LYS A 85 -20.03 -8.34 -3.50
CA LYS A 85 -19.09 -9.43 -3.77
C LYS A 85 -17.64 -8.96 -3.68
N ALA A 86 -17.35 -7.75 -4.16
CA ALA A 86 -16.04 -7.13 -3.99
C ALA A 86 -15.66 -6.97 -2.50
N LEU A 87 -16.62 -6.52 -1.69
CA LEU A 87 -16.45 -6.45 -0.24
C LEU A 87 -16.16 -7.82 0.39
N GLN A 88 -16.86 -8.87 -0.04
CA GLN A 88 -16.60 -10.25 0.40
C GLN A 88 -15.16 -10.67 0.05
N LEU A 89 -14.72 -10.40 -1.18
CA LEU A 89 -13.38 -10.72 -1.65
C LEU A 89 -12.29 -10.09 -0.79
N VAL A 90 -12.35 -8.77 -0.58
CA VAL A 90 -11.29 -8.03 0.13
C VAL A 90 -11.27 -8.28 1.63
N ARG A 91 -12.40 -8.73 2.20
CA ARG A 91 -12.53 -9.05 3.63
C ARG A 91 -12.20 -10.49 3.97
N PHE A 92 -12.14 -11.40 2.99
CA PHE A 92 -11.85 -12.80 3.25
C PHE A 92 -10.43 -12.99 3.80
N ARG A 93 -10.32 -13.69 4.93
CA ARG A 93 -9.03 -13.90 5.64
C ARG A 93 -8.65 -15.36 5.80
N LYS A 94 -9.60 -16.29 5.66
CA LYS A 94 -9.38 -17.69 6.00
C LYS A 94 -8.78 -18.51 4.86
N GLY A 95 -7.97 -19.49 5.26
CA GLY A 95 -7.51 -20.52 4.35
C GLY A 95 -6.44 -20.09 3.34
N TYR A 96 -5.85 -18.91 3.47
CA TYR A 96 -4.64 -18.59 2.73
C TYR A 96 -3.44 -19.32 3.35
N ALA A 97 -2.68 -20.05 2.53
CA ALA A 97 -1.50 -20.79 3.00
C ALA A 97 -0.48 -19.87 3.68
N ASN A 98 -0.36 -18.62 3.18
CA ASN A 98 0.57 -17.61 3.65
C ASN A 98 -0.12 -16.60 4.61
N GLY A 99 -1.24 -16.96 5.23
CA GLY A 99 -1.95 -16.08 6.17
C GLY A 99 -2.35 -14.72 5.57
N ASP A 100 -1.98 -13.62 6.23
CA ASP A 100 -2.33 -12.27 5.78
C ASP A 100 -1.68 -11.86 4.45
N VAL A 101 -0.55 -12.44 4.06
CA VAL A 101 0.10 -12.17 2.76
C VAL A 101 -0.81 -12.56 1.60
N GLY A 102 -1.48 -13.72 1.68
CA GLY A 102 -2.43 -14.14 0.65
C GLY A 102 -3.61 -13.17 0.51
N ARG A 103 -4.08 -12.60 1.61
CA ARG A 103 -5.12 -11.55 1.58
C ARG A 103 -4.61 -10.28 0.89
N ILE A 104 -3.40 -9.83 1.20
CA ILE A 104 -2.79 -8.64 0.58
C ILE A 104 -2.70 -8.83 -0.94
N GLN A 105 -2.24 -9.99 -1.40
CA GLN A 105 -2.17 -10.31 -2.84
C GLN A 105 -3.53 -10.22 -3.52
N VAL A 106 -4.59 -10.74 -2.89
CA VAL A 106 -5.96 -10.65 -3.43
C VAL A 106 -6.47 -9.21 -3.43
N GLN A 107 -6.17 -8.43 -2.41
CA GLN A 107 -6.52 -7.00 -2.37
C GLN A 107 -5.78 -6.22 -3.46
N GLN A 108 -4.50 -6.46 -3.69
CA GLN A 108 -3.72 -5.85 -4.78
C GLN A 108 -4.27 -6.24 -6.16
N MET A 109 -4.58 -7.52 -6.35
CA MET A 109 -5.21 -8.01 -7.58
C MET A 109 -6.54 -7.31 -7.86
N PHE A 110 -7.39 -7.18 -6.84
CA PHE A 110 -8.66 -6.48 -6.95
C PHE A 110 -8.48 -4.99 -7.27
N LEU A 111 -7.58 -4.29 -6.58
CA LEU A 111 -7.31 -2.87 -6.84
C LEU A 111 -6.80 -2.66 -8.27
N LYS A 112 -5.93 -3.54 -8.76
CA LYS A 112 -5.46 -3.50 -10.14
C LYS A 112 -6.59 -3.72 -11.15
N ALA A 113 -7.47 -4.68 -10.88
CA ALA A 113 -8.64 -4.95 -11.72
C ALA A 113 -9.62 -3.75 -11.74
N LEU A 114 -9.88 -3.13 -10.58
CA LEU A 114 -10.72 -1.94 -10.47
C LEU A 114 -10.11 -0.77 -11.26
N ALA A 115 -8.83 -0.49 -11.08
CA ALA A 115 -8.14 0.57 -11.81
C ALA A 115 -8.16 0.30 -13.34
N THR A 116 -7.92 -0.94 -13.74
CA THR A 116 -8.01 -1.34 -15.16
C THR A 116 -9.43 -1.11 -15.69
N LYS A 117 -10.47 -1.50 -14.96
CA LYS A 117 -11.87 -1.29 -15.33
C LYS A 117 -12.16 0.19 -15.55
N VAL A 118 -11.74 1.05 -14.63
CA VAL A 118 -11.94 2.52 -14.73
C VAL A 118 -11.25 3.08 -15.96
N LEU A 119 -10.00 2.70 -16.23
CA LEU A 119 -9.17 3.30 -17.28
C LEU A 119 -9.38 2.67 -18.66
N SER A 120 -9.85 1.43 -18.75
CA SER A 120 -10.12 0.76 -20.03
C SER A 120 -11.55 0.95 -20.55
N THR A 121 -12.48 1.42 -19.71
CA THR A 121 -13.88 1.60 -20.12
C THR A 121 -14.10 2.98 -20.70
N GLU A 122 -14.28 3.08 -22.01
CA GLU A 122 -14.39 4.34 -22.74
C GLU A 122 -15.48 5.28 -22.20
N SER A 123 -16.63 4.74 -21.80
CA SER A 123 -17.72 5.53 -21.22
C SER A 123 -17.35 6.11 -19.84
N ILE A 124 -16.58 5.38 -19.04
CA ILE A 124 -16.10 5.87 -17.73
C ILE A 124 -15.05 6.95 -17.96
N VAL A 125 -14.09 6.72 -18.87
CA VAL A 125 -13.03 7.69 -19.19
C VAL A 125 -13.63 8.98 -19.74
N LYS A 126 -14.59 8.92 -20.64
CA LYS A 126 -15.28 10.10 -21.19
C LYS A 126 -16.04 10.91 -20.14
N ASN A 127 -16.56 10.25 -19.11
CA ASN A 127 -17.35 10.87 -18.04
C ASN A 127 -16.63 10.85 -16.69
N LEU A 128 -15.30 10.71 -16.69
CA LEU A 128 -14.50 10.52 -15.46
C LEU A 128 -14.76 11.63 -14.43
N GLY A 129 -14.95 12.87 -14.87
CA GLY A 129 -15.28 13.98 -13.98
C GLY A 129 -16.60 13.78 -13.22
N ASP A 130 -17.60 13.18 -13.85
CA ASP A 130 -18.88 12.92 -13.19
C ASP A 130 -18.78 11.72 -12.24
N TYR A 131 -18.02 10.68 -12.61
CA TYR A 131 -17.68 9.59 -11.69
C TYR A 131 -16.92 10.10 -10.46
N ILE A 132 -15.94 10.98 -10.63
CA ILE A 132 -15.20 11.59 -9.50
C ILE A 132 -16.16 12.36 -8.59
N LYS A 133 -17.07 13.20 -9.13
CA LYS A 133 -18.05 13.93 -8.32
C LYS A 133 -18.95 13.00 -7.49
N VAL A 134 -19.36 11.88 -8.07
CA VAL A 134 -20.17 10.87 -7.36
C VAL A 134 -19.34 10.19 -6.29
N MET A 135 -18.16 9.68 -6.64
CA MET A 135 -17.28 8.93 -5.72
C MET A 135 -16.74 9.81 -4.58
N TYR A 136 -16.52 11.10 -4.85
CA TYR A 136 -16.03 12.07 -3.84
C TYR A 136 -16.94 12.17 -2.61
N LYS A 137 -18.21 11.82 -2.75
CA LYS A 137 -19.18 11.81 -1.63
C LYS A 137 -18.96 10.65 -0.66
N TYR A 138 -18.29 9.60 -1.10
CA TYR A 138 -18.10 8.37 -0.36
C TYR A 138 -16.70 8.20 0.23
N VAL A 139 -15.76 9.09 -0.12
CA VAL A 139 -14.39 9.05 0.35
C VAL A 139 -14.12 10.17 1.35
N ASP A 140 -13.18 9.92 2.26
CA ASP A 140 -12.64 10.91 3.17
C ASP A 140 -11.22 11.26 2.66
N THR A 141 -11.00 12.53 2.27
CA THR A 141 -9.76 12.98 1.63
C THR A 141 -9.51 14.45 1.88
N ASP A 142 -8.24 14.85 1.89
CA ASP A 142 -7.80 16.26 1.93
C ASP A 142 -7.65 16.88 0.53
N VAL A 143 -7.80 16.08 -0.55
CA VAL A 143 -7.81 16.59 -1.92
C VAL A 143 -9.10 17.37 -2.17
N SER A 144 -9.03 18.62 -2.63
CA SER A 144 -10.23 19.34 -3.04
C SER A 144 -10.90 18.70 -4.26
N LEU A 145 -12.23 18.81 -4.39
CA LEU A 145 -12.93 18.30 -5.57
C LEU A 145 -12.39 18.93 -6.87
N SER A 146 -12.00 20.21 -6.83
CA SER A 146 -11.41 20.89 -7.97
C SER A 146 -10.08 20.30 -8.41
N ASP A 147 -9.25 19.89 -7.45
CA ASP A 147 -7.96 19.27 -7.73
C ASP A 147 -8.13 17.82 -8.17
N ALA A 148 -9.05 17.08 -7.56
CA ALA A 148 -9.41 15.74 -8.01
C ALA A 148 -9.86 15.74 -9.49
N LEU A 149 -10.64 16.74 -9.90
CA LEU A 149 -11.05 16.90 -11.30
C LEU A 149 -9.89 17.28 -12.22
N LYS A 150 -8.91 18.05 -11.76
CA LYS A 150 -7.68 18.31 -12.51
C LYS A 150 -6.86 17.04 -12.70
N TYR A 151 -6.71 16.25 -11.61
CA TYR A 151 -5.98 14.98 -11.66
C TYR A 151 -6.62 13.96 -12.61
N ALA A 152 -7.93 14.02 -12.84
CA ALA A 152 -8.61 13.18 -13.82
C ALA A 152 -7.94 13.19 -15.21
N ASN A 153 -7.46 14.35 -15.65
CA ASN A 153 -6.78 14.49 -16.94
C ASN A 153 -5.42 13.77 -17.00
N TYR A 154 -4.80 13.54 -15.86
CA TYR A 154 -3.54 12.80 -15.76
C TYR A 154 -3.78 11.31 -15.62
N ILE A 155 -4.82 10.91 -14.89
CA ILE A 155 -5.19 9.51 -14.67
C ILE A 155 -5.40 8.78 -16.01
N THR A 156 -6.00 9.41 -16.99
CA THR A 156 -6.23 8.83 -18.32
C THR A 156 -4.96 8.56 -19.12
N LYS A 157 -3.83 9.12 -18.69
CA LYS A 157 -2.51 8.91 -19.33
C LYS A 157 -1.68 7.83 -18.65
N ILE A 158 -2.19 7.23 -17.56
CA ILE A 158 -1.48 6.18 -16.82
C ILE A 158 -1.49 4.90 -17.65
N ASP A 159 -0.31 4.37 -17.88
CA ASP A 159 -0.14 3.04 -18.47
C ASP A 159 -0.23 1.97 -17.39
N MET A 160 -1.37 1.28 -17.32
CA MET A 160 -1.64 0.24 -16.34
C MET A 160 -0.69 -0.95 -16.43
N SER A 161 -0.02 -1.17 -17.57
CA SER A 161 0.98 -2.23 -17.72
C SER A 161 2.25 -1.95 -16.90
N LYS A 162 2.50 -0.68 -16.60
CA LYS A 162 3.64 -0.21 -15.80
C LYS A 162 3.33 -0.03 -14.31
N MET A 163 2.07 -0.26 -13.93
CA MET A 163 1.70 -0.15 -12.53
C MET A 163 2.31 -1.31 -11.73
N THR A 164 3.11 -0.97 -10.74
CA THR A 164 3.69 -1.89 -9.77
C THR A 164 3.02 -1.74 -8.42
N MET A 165 2.88 -2.84 -7.70
CA MET A 165 2.41 -2.88 -6.32
C MET A 165 3.38 -3.73 -5.52
N GLU A 166 3.85 -3.19 -4.41
CA GLU A 166 4.80 -3.87 -3.54
C GLU A 166 4.18 -4.08 -2.16
N THR A 167 4.61 -5.13 -1.49
CA THR A 167 4.34 -5.33 -0.07
C THR A 167 5.63 -5.02 0.67
N LEU A 168 5.57 -4.23 1.73
CA LEU A 168 6.74 -3.96 2.54
C LEU A 168 7.32 -5.27 3.07
N PRO A 169 8.64 -5.48 2.92
CA PRO A 169 9.31 -6.65 3.46
C PRO A 169 9.28 -6.65 4.99
N GLY A 170 9.25 -7.85 5.56
CA GLY A 170 9.19 -8.00 7.00
C GLY A 170 8.75 -9.39 7.43
N VAL A 171 8.60 -9.58 8.73
CA VAL A 171 8.23 -10.86 9.33
C VAL A 171 7.06 -10.74 10.30
N GLY A 172 6.22 -11.77 10.31
CA GLY A 172 5.18 -11.92 11.32
C GLY A 172 5.80 -12.40 12.63
N GLN A 173 5.52 -11.70 13.74
CA GLN A 173 6.03 -12.05 15.06
C GLN A 173 4.94 -11.89 16.13
N TYR A 174 4.95 -12.79 17.11
CA TYR A 174 4.13 -12.64 18.31
C TYR A 174 4.95 -11.98 19.42
N ILE A 175 4.45 -10.86 19.95
CA ILE A 175 5.05 -10.14 21.08
C ILE A 175 4.00 -10.06 22.18
N SER A 176 4.28 -10.66 23.33
CA SER A 176 3.34 -10.73 24.47
C SER A 176 1.94 -11.25 24.09
N GLY A 177 1.88 -12.29 23.25
CA GLY A 177 0.63 -12.91 22.78
C GLY A 177 -0.13 -12.13 21.70
N VAL A 178 0.41 -11.00 21.25
CA VAL A 178 -0.18 -10.16 20.19
C VAL A 178 0.60 -10.34 18.91
N SER A 179 -0.10 -10.63 17.79
CA SER A 179 0.51 -10.75 16.46
C SER A 179 0.90 -9.38 15.91
N TYR A 180 2.14 -9.24 15.45
CA TYR A 180 2.68 -8.09 14.75
C TYR A 180 3.25 -8.53 13.41
N PHE A 181 3.25 -7.63 12.44
CA PHE A 181 4.12 -7.67 11.28
C PHE A 181 5.19 -6.60 11.51
N ILE A 182 6.45 -7.01 11.57
CA ILE A 182 7.59 -6.12 11.74
C ILE A 182 8.24 -5.97 10.38
N HIS A 183 8.19 -4.76 9.83
CA HIS A 183 8.86 -4.48 8.55
C HIS A 183 10.38 -4.49 8.74
N ASP A 184 11.09 -4.87 7.69
CA ASP A 184 12.55 -4.75 7.63
C ASP A 184 12.89 -3.34 7.15
N PRO A 185 13.58 -2.50 7.96
CA PRO A 185 13.90 -1.14 7.57
C PRO A 185 14.83 -1.04 6.36
N ALA A 186 15.82 -1.93 6.25
CA ALA A 186 16.79 -1.90 5.16
C ALA A 186 16.12 -2.30 3.83
N GLU A 187 15.42 -3.43 3.82
CA GLU A 187 14.68 -3.86 2.64
C GLU A 187 13.53 -2.90 2.30
N THR A 188 12.92 -2.23 3.30
CA THR A 188 11.92 -1.18 3.07
C THR A 188 12.52 0.01 2.33
N THR A 189 13.74 0.44 2.70
CA THR A 189 14.46 1.50 1.99
C THR A 189 14.71 1.12 0.54
N GLU A 190 15.16 -0.11 0.26
CA GLU A 190 15.36 -0.58 -1.12
C GLU A 190 14.06 -0.54 -1.95
N VAL A 191 12.92 -0.90 -1.34
CA VAL A 191 11.61 -0.81 -2.01
C VAL A 191 11.24 0.65 -2.31
N VAL A 192 11.43 1.55 -1.35
CA VAL A 192 11.16 2.99 -1.51
C VAL A 192 12.06 3.58 -2.60
N ASP A 193 13.37 3.31 -2.57
CA ASP A 193 14.32 3.81 -3.54
C ASP A 193 13.96 3.38 -4.96
N ARG A 194 13.58 2.12 -5.14
CA ARG A 194 13.15 1.59 -6.42
C ARG A 194 11.85 2.22 -6.91
N LEU A 195 10.84 2.36 -6.03
CA LEU A 195 9.49 2.79 -6.43
C LEU A 195 9.39 4.32 -6.61
N PHE A 196 10.05 5.09 -5.76
CA PHE A 196 9.89 6.55 -5.72
C PHE A 196 11.07 7.30 -6.35
N TYR A 197 12.28 6.74 -6.28
CA TYR A 197 13.49 7.42 -6.75
C TYR A 197 14.13 6.74 -7.97
N ASN A 198 13.55 5.63 -8.45
CA ASN A 198 14.05 4.86 -9.60
C ASN A 198 15.52 4.43 -9.45
N VAL A 199 15.94 4.21 -8.20
CA VAL A 199 17.25 3.68 -7.90
C VAL A 199 17.19 2.16 -8.07
N ALA A 200 18.08 1.61 -8.90
CA ALA A 200 18.18 0.16 -9.05
C ALA A 200 18.56 -0.47 -7.69
N PRO A 201 18.01 -1.65 -7.34
CA PRO A 201 18.46 -2.37 -6.15
C PRO A 201 19.99 -2.50 -6.23
N VAL A 202 20.67 -2.14 -5.17
CA VAL A 202 22.09 -2.50 -5.02
C VAL A 202 22.09 -4.02 -5.04
N GLY A 203 22.56 -4.61 -6.13
CA GLY A 203 22.52 -6.06 -6.32
C GLY A 203 23.02 -6.72 -5.05
N LYS A 204 22.27 -7.69 -4.53
CA LYS A 204 22.86 -8.76 -3.73
C LYS A 204 23.83 -9.45 -4.69
N THR A 205 25.03 -8.93 -4.79
CA THR A 205 26.11 -9.66 -5.41
C THR A 205 26.23 -10.94 -4.61
N ASP A 206 25.85 -12.04 -5.23
CA ASP A 206 26.31 -13.34 -4.81
C ASP A 206 27.78 -13.15 -4.44
N SER A 207 28.13 -13.56 -3.26
CA SER A 207 29.43 -13.43 -2.60
C SER A 207 30.60 -13.63 -3.57
N ASP A 208 30.81 -12.65 -4.42
CA ASP A 208 32.08 -12.47 -5.12
C ASP A 208 32.77 -11.31 -4.41
N SER A 209 33.86 -11.64 -3.78
CA SER A 209 34.72 -10.81 -2.96
C SER A 209 35.32 -9.65 -3.77
N SER A 210 34.52 -8.70 -4.20
CA SER A 210 35.00 -7.39 -4.52
C SER A 210 35.28 -6.67 -3.20
N ASN A 211 36.53 -6.45 -2.91
CA ASN A 211 37.02 -5.80 -1.71
C ASN A 211 36.35 -4.45 -1.53
N SER A 212 35.28 -4.40 -0.72
CA SER A 212 34.62 -3.15 -0.32
C SER A 212 35.57 -2.19 0.42
N LYS A 213 36.77 -2.63 0.70
CA LYS A 213 37.86 -1.89 1.34
C LYS A 213 38.59 -0.89 0.41
N ASP A 214 38.32 -0.94 -0.90
CA ASP A 214 38.90 0.00 -1.85
C ASP A 214 38.04 1.27 -2.06
N LEU A 215 36.97 1.43 -1.31
CA LEU A 215 36.12 2.60 -1.36
C LEU A 215 36.66 3.73 -0.49
N THR A 216 36.78 4.92 -1.07
CA THR A 216 37.05 6.14 -0.28
C THR A 216 35.74 6.67 0.27
N ILE A 217 35.57 6.61 1.59
CA ILE A 217 34.35 7.05 2.27
C ILE A 217 34.62 8.41 2.93
N GLU A 218 33.91 9.44 2.50
CA GLU A 218 33.91 10.75 3.17
C GLU A 218 32.77 10.81 4.18
N VAL A 219 33.07 11.08 5.44
CA VAL A 219 32.08 11.23 6.49
C VAL A 219 32.03 12.70 6.93
N SER A 220 30.91 13.36 6.63
CA SER A 220 30.68 14.75 7.04
C SER A 220 29.57 14.84 8.09
N ASN A 221 29.66 15.85 8.98
CA ASN A 221 28.65 16.11 10.00
C ASN A 221 27.77 17.30 9.57
N GLY A 222 26.58 17.02 9.03
CA GLY A 222 25.58 18.03 8.66
C GLY A 222 24.69 18.48 9.84
N GLY A 223 24.88 17.95 11.04
CA GLY A 223 24.07 18.24 12.23
C GLY A 223 24.80 19.06 13.28
N THR A 224 24.10 19.38 14.37
CA THR A 224 24.60 20.20 15.48
C THR A 224 25.34 19.39 16.56
N VAL A 225 25.41 18.09 16.45
CA VAL A 225 26.08 17.22 17.44
C VAL A 225 27.58 17.15 17.13
N ALA A 226 28.39 17.80 17.98
CA ALA A 226 29.84 17.79 17.81
C ALA A 226 30.42 16.38 17.93
N GLY A 227 31.36 16.03 17.03
CA GLY A 227 32.09 14.79 17.05
C GLY A 227 31.36 13.55 16.47
N LEU A 228 30.16 13.71 15.93
CA LEU A 228 29.40 12.59 15.37
C LEU A 228 30.12 11.97 14.15
N ALA A 229 30.63 12.77 13.24
CA ALA A 229 31.40 12.29 12.08
C ALA A 229 32.65 11.53 12.51
N ALA A 230 33.39 12.05 13.51
CA ALA A 230 34.59 11.39 14.02
C ALA A 230 34.29 9.98 14.62
N ARG A 231 33.20 9.88 15.39
CA ARG A 231 32.76 8.58 15.93
C ARG A 231 32.35 7.58 14.84
N PHE A 232 31.66 8.06 13.81
CA PHE A 232 31.26 7.22 12.68
C PHE A 232 32.46 6.78 11.86
N THR A 233 33.43 7.66 11.62
CA THR A 233 34.70 7.32 10.97
C THR A 233 35.47 6.26 11.78
N GLU A 234 35.46 6.34 13.09
CA GLU A 234 36.14 5.34 13.96
C GLU A 234 35.44 3.97 13.88
N LEU A 235 34.12 3.94 13.85
CA LEU A 235 33.35 2.72 13.63
C LEU A 235 33.66 2.07 12.28
N LEU A 236 33.69 2.85 11.18
CA LEU A 236 34.03 2.35 9.84
C LEU A 236 35.46 1.77 9.81
N LYS A 237 36.44 2.45 10.42
CA LYS A 237 37.80 1.93 10.53
C LYS A 237 37.88 0.64 11.30
N ASN A 238 37.11 0.47 12.36
CA ASN A 238 37.07 -0.78 13.15
C ASN A 238 36.45 -1.94 12.37
N GLU A 239 35.56 -1.65 11.43
CA GLU A 239 34.97 -2.61 10.48
C GLU A 239 35.88 -2.87 9.26
N GLY A 240 37.00 -2.13 9.15
CA GLY A 240 38.04 -2.35 8.13
C GLY A 240 37.86 -1.59 6.85
N TYR A 241 37.12 -0.47 6.87
CA TYR A 241 37.05 0.52 5.79
C TYR A 241 38.10 1.60 5.92
#